data_4f1a1074494eeafab12a12a128168b43
#
_entry.id   4f1a1074494eeafab12a12a128168b43
#
_cell.length_a   1.000
_cell.length_b   1.000
_cell.length_c   1.000
_cell.angle_alpha   90.00
_cell.angle_beta   90.00
_cell.angle_gamma   90.00
#
_symmetry.space_group_name_H-M   'P 1'
#
loop_
_entity.id
_entity.type
_entity.pdbx_description
1 polymer ?
#
loop_
_entity_poly.entity_id
_entity_poly.type
_entity_poly.pdbx_seq_one_letter_code
_entity_poly.pdbx_strand_id
1 'polypeptide(L)'
;MTTKDTMRFERRTLLTAALGSTAVLAADVACGSPVGVPSVTNRRRFENKVVLVTGATSGIGRAAAIAFAAEGGKVAFCGRREHLGQEVQQRIRQSGGEATYYRVDVRNPSEVKDFVDAVVGQYGGLHVAFNNAGISMAKGLHEVSMEEWNDLMDTNVRGVFAAMHAQIPHMLSGGGGSIVVTSSVQALATRKGSSAYTASKRALVGIVQAAALEYGTLGIRVNALCPGTIDTPLVRRQLGVEHLPEEEVQALAAEWARANVHGLQRIGTAEETAQAALMLASDDHPYLTGSTFVIDGAMTVAL
;
A
#
# COMPACT_ATOMS: atom_id res chain seq x y z
N MET A 1 -10.88 -15.45 32.51
CA MET A 1 -9.65 -14.77 32.07
C MET A 1 -10.07 -13.47 31.43
N THR A 2 -9.60 -12.34 31.92
CA THR A 2 -10.05 -11.04 31.45
C THR A 2 -9.25 -10.60 30.21
N THR A 3 -9.83 -9.73 29.39
CA THR A 3 -9.25 -9.16 28.14
C THR A 3 -7.83 -8.59 28.31
N LYS A 4 -7.45 -8.24 29.54
CA LYS A 4 -6.07 -7.79 29.88
C LYS A 4 -5.04 -8.92 29.88
N ASP A 5 -5.45 -10.14 30.17
CA ASP A 5 -4.52 -11.29 30.19
C ASP A 5 -4.23 -11.81 28.78
N THR A 6 -5.16 -11.71 27.86
CA THR A 6 -4.96 -12.09 26.44
C THR A 6 -3.97 -11.16 25.76
N MET A 7 -4.08 -9.84 26.00
CA MET A 7 -3.09 -8.86 25.46
C MET A 7 -1.69 -9.03 26.06
N ARG A 8 -1.59 -9.51 27.30
CA ARG A 8 -0.30 -9.77 27.96
C ARG A 8 0.38 -11.04 27.43
N PHE A 9 -0.40 -12.00 26.98
CA PHE A 9 0.10 -13.25 26.38
C PHE A 9 0.64 -13.00 24.97
N GLU A 10 -0.05 -12.20 24.15
CA GLU A 10 0.43 -11.80 22.82
C GLU A 10 1.70 -10.95 22.86
N ARG A 11 1.84 -10.05 23.84
CA ARG A 11 3.09 -9.30 24.06
C ARG A 11 4.29 -10.21 24.40
N ARG A 12 4.07 -11.29 25.18
CA ARG A 12 5.13 -12.25 25.50
C ARG A 12 5.48 -13.16 24.32
N THR A 13 4.53 -13.54 23.49
CA THR A 13 4.79 -14.44 22.35
C THR A 13 5.56 -13.72 21.23
N LEU A 14 5.40 -12.41 21.07
CA LEU A 14 6.22 -11.60 20.16
C LEU A 14 7.65 -11.39 20.68
N LEU A 15 7.83 -11.34 22.02
CA LEU A 15 9.15 -11.17 22.66
C LEU A 15 9.89 -12.50 22.87
N THR A 16 9.20 -13.64 23.08
CA THR A 16 9.85 -14.93 23.39
C THR A 16 10.23 -15.75 22.16
N ALA A 17 9.78 -15.43 20.96
CA ALA A 17 10.29 -16.03 19.73
C ALA A 17 11.73 -15.61 19.39
N ALA A 18 12.31 -14.66 20.14
CA ALA A 18 13.68 -14.15 19.95
C ALA A 18 14.75 -14.81 20.84
N LEU A 19 14.38 -15.76 21.72
CA LEU A 19 15.33 -16.39 22.65
C LEU A 19 15.54 -17.88 22.38
N GLY A 20 15.94 -18.23 21.16
CA GLY A 20 16.49 -19.54 20.80
C GLY A 20 17.97 -19.39 20.44
N SER A 21 18.84 -19.73 21.40
CA SER A 21 20.28 -19.58 21.34
C SER A 21 20.93 -20.31 20.18
N THR A 22 21.69 -19.59 19.37
CA THR A 22 22.98 -20.08 18.85
C THR A 22 23.96 -18.92 18.85
N ALA A 23 25.04 -19.08 19.59
CA ALA A 23 26.16 -18.14 19.61
C ALA A 23 26.81 -18.11 18.23
N VAL A 24 26.59 -17.02 17.52
CA VAL A 24 27.35 -16.64 16.33
C VAL A 24 28.20 -15.44 16.72
N LEU A 25 29.52 -15.57 16.49
CA LEU A 25 30.53 -14.55 16.70
C LEU A 25 30.06 -13.18 16.21
N ALA A 26 30.02 -12.23 17.13
CA ALA A 26 29.77 -10.83 16.81
C ALA A 26 30.91 -10.30 15.95
N ALA A 27 30.71 -10.24 14.64
CA ALA A 27 31.44 -9.30 13.84
C ALA A 27 30.64 -7.98 13.93
N ASP A 28 31.27 -6.91 14.39
CA ASP A 28 30.75 -5.55 14.34
C ASP A 28 30.49 -5.18 12.89
N VAL A 29 29.30 -5.50 12.39
CA VAL A 29 28.78 -4.93 11.15
C VAL A 29 28.27 -3.56 11.52
N ALA A 30 29.07 -2.54 11.23
CA ALA A 30 28.62 -1.16 11.28
C ALA A 30 27.26 -1.08 10.58
N CYS A 31 26.24 -0.68 11.34
CA CYS A 31 24.91 -0.41 10.83
C CYS A 31 25.05 0.60 9.71
N GLY A 32 24.96 0.15 8.45
CA GLY A 32 25.09 1.01 7.29
C GLY A 32 24.07 2.13 7.41
N SER A 33 24.55 3.37 7.40
CA SER A 33 23.70 4.55 7.30
C SER A 33 22.70 4.31 6.17
N PRO A 34 21.44 4.75 6.30
CA PRO A 34 20.47 4.60 5.22
C PRO A 34 21.10 5.17 3.96
N VAL A 35 21.25 4.34 2.94
CA VAL A 35 21.67 4.78 1.62
C VAL A 35 20.67 5.83 1.22
N GLY A 36 21.10 7.10 1.19
CA GLY A 36 20.23 8.21 0.85
C GLY A 36 19.49 7.86 -0.44
N VAL A 37 18.18 7.93 -0.43
CA VAL A 37 17.39 7.83 -1.66
C VAL A 37 18.00 8.85 -2.60
N PRO A 38 18.53 8.46 -3.78
CA PRO A 38 19.12 9.41 -4.71
C PRO A 38 18.14 10.53 -4.91
N SER A 39 18.59 11.78 -4.80
CA SER A 39 17.76 12.96 -5.06
C SER A 39 17.03 12.69 -6.38
N VAL A 40 15.69 12.69 -6.31
CA VAL A 40 14.83 12.47 -7.47
C VAL A 40 15.30 13.44 -8.53
N THR A 41 16.03 12.93 -9.53
CA THR A 41 16.25 13.68 -10.76
C THR A 41 14.87 14.17 -11.17
N ASN A 42 14.76 15.40 -11.66
CA ASN A 42 13.51 16.09 -12.02
C ASN A 42 12.77 15.31 -13.15
N ARG A 43 12.37 14.07 -12.86
CA ARG A 43 11.66 13.19 -13.77
C ARG A 43 10.21 13.62 -13.77
N ARG A 44 9.70 13.99 -14.93
CA ARG A 44 8.29 14.34 -15.13
C ARG A 44 7.54 13.20 -15.83
N ARG A 45 7.65 11.98 -15.29
CA ARG A 45 7.05 10.76 -15.89
C ARG A 45 5.53 10.85 -16.06
N PHE A 46 4.89 11.67 -15.24
CA PHE A 46 3.43 11.79 -15.21
C PHE A 46 2.94 13.16 -15.72
N GLU A 47 3.79 13.92 -16.42
CA GLU A 47 3.38 15.18 -17.02
C GLU A 47 2.18 14.95 -17.96
N ASN A 48 1.14 15.76 -17.80
CA ASN A 48 -0.16 15.62 -18.50
C ASN A 48 -0.94 14.32 -18.22
N LYS A 49 -0.53 13.51 -17.26
CA LYS A 49 -1.27 12.32 -16.84
C LYS A 49 -2.22 12.66 -15.69
N VAL A 50 -3.44 12.16 -15.78
CA VAL A 50 -4.40 12.17 -14.67
C VAL A 50 -4.19 10.91 -13.85
N VAL A 51 -3.91 11.08 -12.56
CA VAL A 51 -3.58 9.99 -11.61
C VAL A 51 -4.65 9.95 -10.54
N LEU A 52 -5.26 8.79 -10.34
CA LEU A 52 -6.21 8.56 -9.26
C LEU A 52 -5.59 7.67 -8.18
N VAL A 53 -5.67 8.09 -6.90
CA VAL A 53 -5.12 7.32 -5.77
C VAL A 53 -6.20 7.09 -4.71
N THR A 54 -6.49 5.83 -4.38
CA THR A 54 -7.39 5.51 -3.26
C THR A 54 -6.63 5.34 -1.95
N GLY A 55 -7.24 5.75 -0.82
CA GLY A 55 -6.64 5.59 0.50
C GLY A 55 -5.43 6.49 0.75
N ALA A 56 -5.41 7.71 0.19
CA ALA A 56 -4.24 8.57 0.19
C ALA A 56 -4.21 9.63 1.31
N THR A 57 -4.98 9.46 2.37
CA THR A 57 -4.93 10.37 3.54
C THR A 57 -3.77 10.05 4.50
N SER A 58 -3.05 8.93 4.33
CA SER A 58 -1.87 8.55 5.13
C SER A 58 -1.04 7.45 4.46
N GLY A 59 0.11 7.12 5.04
CA GLY A 59 0.95 5.99 4.67
C GLY A 59 1.35 5.99 3.19
N ILE A 60 1.37 4.81 2.57
CA ILE A 60 1.80 4.60 1.19
C ILE A 60 0.99 5.46 0.21
N GLY A 61 -0.33 5.52 0.35
CA GLY A 61 -1.18 6.30 -0.54
C GLY A 61 -0.87 7.80 -0.51
N ARG A 62 -0.64 8.36 0.69
CA ARG A 62 -0.20 9.76 0.85
C ARG A 62 1.14 10.00 0.18
N ALA A 63 2.13 9.14 0.45
CA ALA A 63 3.46 9.25 -0.16
C ALA A 63 3.39 9.17 -1.69
N ALA A 64 2.56 8.24 -2.21
CA ALA A 64 2.35 8.08 -3.64
C ALA A 64 1.67 9.32 -4.27
N ALA A 65 0.62 9.86 -3.65
CA ALA A 65 -0.06 11.06 -4.16
C ALA A 65 0.91 12.26 -4.26
N ILE A 66 1.75 12.45 -3.24
CA ILE A 66 2.79 13.48 -3.25
C ILE A 66 3.83 13.22 -4.35
N ALA A 67 4.29 11.98 -4.50
CA ALA A 67 5.31 11.60 -5.47
C ALA A 67 4.80 11.71 -6.92
N PHE A 68 3.58 11.26 -7.22
CA PHE A 68 2.96 11.43 -8.54
C PHE A 68 2.83 12.90 -8.92
N ALA A 69 2.40 13.76 -7.98
CA ALA A 69 2.29 15.20 -8.24
C ALA A 69 3.66 15.85 -8.45
N ALA A 70 4.67 15.45 -7.69
CA ALA A 70 6.05 15.94 -7.86
C ALA A 70 6.63 15.60 -9.25
N GLU A 71 6.16 14.51 -9.87
CA GLU A 71 6.54 14.11 -11.22
C GLU A 71 5.56 14.62 -12.32
N GLY A 72 4.77 15.64 -12.00
CA GLY A 72 3.93 16.37 -12.96
C GLY A 72 2.52 15.81 -13.16
N GLY A 73 2.11 14.79 -12.38
CA GLY A 73 0.78 14.23 -12.47
C GLY A 73 -0.29 15.18 -11.90
N LYS A 74 -1.47 15.22 -12.56
CA LYS A 74 -2.68 15.80 -12.01
C LYS A 74 -3.33 14.76 -11.09
N VAL A 75 -3.20 14.95 -9.78
CA VAL A 75 -3.56 13.90 -8.81
C VAL A 75 -4.93 14.13 -8.21
N ALA A 76 -5.86 13.22 -8.47
CA ALA A 76 -7.09 13.11 -7.70
C ALA A 76 -6.96 11.97 -6.69
N PHE A 77 -7.31 12.19 -5.45
CA PHE A 77 -7.17 11.15 -4.44
C PHE A 77 -8.29 11.17 -3.43
N CYS A 78 -8.51 10.02 -2.79
CA CYS A 78 -9.61 9.89 -1.85
C CYS A 78 -9.24 9.19 -0.54
N GLY A 79 -10.14 9.34 0.41
CA GLY A 79 -10.14 8.65 1.69
C GLY A 79 -11.21 9.21 2.63
N ARG A 80 -11.43 8.53 3.76
CA ARG A 80 -12.52 8.87 4.69
C ARG A 80 -12.23 10.05 5.62
N ARG A 81 -10.94 10.34 5.88
CA ARG A 81 -10.50 11.34 6.86
C ARG A 81 -10.28 12.68 6.18
N GLU A 82 -11.31 13.53 6.25
CA GLU A 82 -11.35 14.77 5.49
C GLU A 82 -10.20 15.72 5.84
N HIS A 83 -9.94 15.98 7.14
CA HIS A 83 -8.86 16.87 7.55
C HIS A 83 -7.50 16.44 7.02
N LEU A 84 -7.16 15.12 7.10
CA LEU A 84 -5.90 14.61 6.56
C LEU A 84 -5.84 14.67 5.03
N GLY A 85 -6.98 14.50 4.36
CA GLY A 85 -7.05 14.65 2.90
C GLY A 85 -6.79 16.09 2.48
N GLN A 86 -7.37 17.06 3.17
CA GLN A 86 -7.15 18.48 2.92
C GLN A 86 -5.69 18.89 3.19
N GLU A 87 -5.06 18.37 4.25
CA GLU A 87 -3.63 18.58 4.53
C GLU A 87 -2.74 18.07 3.39
N VAL A 88 -2.99 16.86 2.89
CA VAL A 88 -2.24 16.29 1.77
C VAL A 88 -2.41 17.13 0.50
N GLN A 89 -3.63 17.55 0.19
CA GLN A 89 -3.93 18.41 -0.94
C GLN A 89 -3.17 19.75 -0.83
N GLN A 90 -3.25 20.38 0.34
CA GLN A 90 -2.56 21.64 0.59
C GLN A 90 -1.03 21.49 0.43
N ARG A 91 -0.45 20.43 0.99
CA ARG A 91 0.98 20.14 0.88
C ARG A 91 1.43 20.01 -0.57
N ILE A 92 0.67 19.25 -1.40
CA ILE A 92 0.98 19.08 -2.83
C ILE A 92 0.91 20.43 -3.55
N ARG A 93 -0.14 21.21 -3.32
CA ARG A 93 -0.33 22.54 -3.96
C ARG A 93 0.74 23.56 -3.55
N GLN A 94 1.13 23.57 -2.29
CA GLN A 94 2.22 24.42 -1.78
C GLN A 94 3.58 24.07 -2.42
N SER A 95 3.77 22.82 -2.83
CA SER A 95 4.95 22.36 -3.57
C SER A 95 4.84 22.58 -5.08
N GLY A 96 3.81 23.29 -5.58
CA GLY A 96 3.60 23.57 -6.99
C GLY A 96 2.95 22.45 -7.79
N GLY A 97 2.52 21.37 -7.14
CA GLY A 97 1.78 20.27 -7.78
C GLY A 97 0.28 20.53 -7.88
N GLU A 98 -0.40 19.74 -8.71
CA GLU A 98 -1.85 19.78 -8.87
C GLU A 98 -2.50 18.58 -8.15
N ALA A 99 -3.39 18.86 -7.19
CA ALA A 99 -4.10 17.81 -6.46
C ALA A 99 -5.51 18.23 -6.06
N THR A 100 -6.44 17.25 -6.07
CA THR A 100 -7.81 17.39 -5.55
C THR A 100 -8.14 16.20 -4.65
N TYR A 101 -8.59 16.50 -3.44
CA TYR A 101 -9.06 15.52 -2.47
C TYR A 101 -10.58 15.33 -2.59
N TYR A 102 -11.01 14.07 -2.49
CA TYR A 102 -12.42 13.68 -2.40
C TYR A 102 -12.65 12.82 -1.15
N ARG A 103 -13.70 13.14 -0.39
CA ARG A 103 -14.11 12.26 0.72
C ARG A 103 -14.90 11.09 0.16
N VAL A 104 -14.34 9.87 0.23
CA VAL A 104 -14.94 8.65 -0.30
C VAL A 104 -14.68 7.49 0.66
N ASP A 105 -15.70 6.68 0.89
CA ASP A 105 -15.56 5.36 1.50
C ASP A 105 -15.56 4.29 0.39
N VAL A 106 -14.43 3.63 0.18
CA VAL A 106 -14.28 2.62 -0.89
C VAL A 106 -15.18 1.40 -0.70
N ARG A 107 -15.78 1.21 0.48
CA ARG A 107 -16.78 0.17 0.74
C ARG A 107 -18.13 0.47 0.05
N ASN A 108 -18.35 1.70 -0.36
CA ASN A 108 -19.54 2.13 -1.08
C ASN A 108 -19.25 2.23 -2.59
N PRO A 109 -19.72 1.27 -3.42
CA PRO A 109 -19.43 1.28 -4.85
C PRO A 109 -19.96 2.51 -5.60
N SER A 110 -21.08 3.13 -5.13
CA SER A 110 -21.60 4.34 -5.76
C SER A 110 -20.70 5.54 -5.51
N GLU A 111 -20.22 5.73 -4.26
CA GLU A 111 -19.24 6.78 -3.97
C GLU A 111 -17.95 6.61 -4.78
N VAL A 112 -17.50 5.36 -4.98
CA VAL A 112 -16.32 5.07 -5.81
C VAL A 112 -16.56 5.44 -7.27
N LYS A 113 -17.72 5.07 -7.82
CA LYS A 113 -18.08 5.42 -9.20
C LYS A 113 -18.18 6.95 -9.38
N ASP A 114 -18.89 7.62 -8.49
CA ASP A 114 -19.06 9.08 -8.55
C ASP A 114 -17.71 9.80 -8.45
N PHE A 115 -16.79 9.29 -7.65
CA PHE A 115 -15.43 9.81 -7.55
C PHE A 115 -14.66 9.65 -8.87
N VAL A 116 -14.70 8.48 -9.50
CA VAL A 116 -14.01 8.24 -10.78
C VAL A 116 -14.59 9.15 -11.86
N ASP A 117 -15.93 9.25 -11.96
CA ASP A 117 -16.59 10.10 -12.92
C ASP A 117 -16.27 11.59 -12.70
N ALA A 118 -16.24 12.04 -11.44
CA ALA A 118 -15.86 13.41 -11.10
C ALA A 118 -14.41 13.73 -11.52
N VAL A 119 -13.48 12.78 -11.31
CA VAL A 119 -12.08 12.94 -11.75
C VAL A 119 -11.98 13.05 -13.26
N VAL A 120 -12.67 12.19 -14.00
CA VAL A 120 -12.68 12.24 -15.46
C VAL A 120 -13.35 13.53 -15.97
N GLY A 121 -14.43 13.93 -15.35
CA GLY A 121 -15.12 15.20 -15.69
C GLY A 121 -14.24 16.42 -15.43
N GLN A 122 -13.47 16.43 -14.34
CA GLN A 122 -12.61 17.55 -13.97
C GLN A 122 -11.35 17.65 -14.84
N TYR A 123 -10.71 16.50 -15.16
CA TYR A 123 -9.40 16.47 -15.80
C TYR A 123 -9.41 16.00 -17.25
N GLY A 124 -10.56 15.56 -17.76
CA GLY A 124 -10.75 15.15 -19.15
C GLY A 124 -10.28 13.72 -19.48
N GLY A 125 -9.94 12.91 -18.48
CA GLY A 125 -9.53 11.51 -18.69
C GLY A 125 -8.95 10.85 -17.45
N LEU A 126 -8.53 9.59 -17.59
CA LEU A 126 -7.86 8.82 -16.53
C LEU A 126 -6.73 7.98 -17.13
N HIS A 127 -5.50 8.20 -16.70
CA HIS A 127 -4.30 7.56 -17.26
C HIS A 127 -3.68 6.56 -16.29
N VAL A 128 -3.71 6.85 -14.99
CA VAL A 128 -3.11 6.03 -13.94
C VAL A 128 -4.10 5.88 -12.78
N ALA A 129 -4.26 4.66 -12.29
CA ALA A 129 -5.00 4.39 -11.06
C ALA A 129 -4.11 3.62 -10.08
N PHE A 130 -3.92 4.17 -8.87
CA PHE A 130 -3.28 3.47 -7.76
C PHE A 130 -4.33 3.10 -6.72
N ASN A 131 -4.82 1.87 -6.79
CA ASN A 131 -5.79 1.30 -5.87
C ASN A 131 -5.09 0.79 -4.61
N ASN A 132 -4.93 1.69 -3.62
CA ASN A 132 -4.13 1.45 -2.43
C ASN A 132 -4.96 1.36 -1.14
N ALA A 133 -6.21 1.80 -1.13
CA ALA A 133 -7.05 1.73 0.05
C ALA A 133 -7.12 0.31 0.64
N GLY A 134 -6.93 0.20 1.95
CA GLY A 134 -6.96 -1.09 2.62
C GLY A 134 -6.87 -0.96 4.13
N ILE A 135 -7.29 -2.02 4.81
CA ILE A 135 -7.18 -2.22 6.26
C ILE A 135 -6.49 -3.56 6.53
N SER A 136 -5.98 -3.72 7.74
CA SER A 136 -5.35 -4.95 8.21
C SER A 136 -6.03 -5.45 9.48
N MET A 137 -5.90 -6.75 9.72
CA MET A 137 -6.42 -7.43 10.89
C MET A 137 -5.44 -8.52 11.33
N ALA A 138 -5.30 -8.71 12.64
CA ALA A 138 -4.53 -9.79 13.24
C ALA A 138 -5.37 -10.46 14.33
N LYS A 139 -5.98 -11.62 13.99
CA LYS A 139 -6.80 -12.46 14.88
C LYS A 139 -6.71 -13.93 14.49
N GLY A 140 -6.89 -14.84 15.44
CA GLY A 140 -7.11 -16.27 15.16
C GLY A 140 -8.31 -16.46 14.23
N LEU A 141 -8.25 -17.44 13.34
CA LEU A 141 -9.29 -17.66 12.32
C LEU A 141 -10.71 -17.74 12.92
N HIS A 142 -10.85 -18.44 14.03
CA HIS A 142 -12.16 -18.63 14.70
C HIS A 142 -12.60 -17.43 15.56
N GLU A 143 -11.70 -16.46 15.79
CA GLU A 143 -11.98 -15.24 16.55
C GLU A 143 -12.43 -14.08 15.67
N VAL A 144 -12.27 -14.20 14.35
CA VAL A 144 -12.72 -13.18 13.39
C VAL A 144 -14.24 -13.25 13.28
N SER A 145 -14.93 -12.18 13.66
CA SER A 145 -16.40 -12.12 13.46
C SER A 145 -16.74 -11.95 11.98
N MET A 146 -17.98 -12.29 11.61
CA MET A 146 -18.43 -12.11 10.22
C MET A 146 -18.48 -10.63 9.82
N GLU A 147 -18.75 -9.72 10.75
CA GLU A 147 -18.73 -8.27 10.53
C GLU A 147 -17.32 -7.79 10.24
N GLU A 148 -16.34 -8.24 11.02
CA GLU A 148 -14.92 -7.92 10.80
C GLU A 148 -14.41 -8.49 9.48
N TRP A 149 -14.81 -9.73 9.15
CA TRP A 149 -14.54 -10.33 7.86
C TRP A 149 -15.11 -9.50 6.73
N ASN A 150 -16.38 -9.14 6.82
CA ASN A 150 -17.06 -8.35 5.79
C ASN A 150 -16.43 -6.96 5.63
N ASP A 151 -16.15 -6.24 6.72
CA ASP A 151 -15.48 -4.93 6.66
C ASP A 151 -14.13 -5.01 5.96
N LEU A 152 -13.35 -6.05 6.26
CA LEU A 152 -12.06 -6.28 5.63
C LEU A 152 -12.19 -6.61 4.14
N MET A 153 -13.09 -7.52 3.78
CA MET A 153 -13.31 -7.92 2.38
C MET A 153 -13.93 -6.79 1.57
N ASP A 154 -14.86 -6.05 2.15
CA ASP A 154 -15.48 -4.88 1.51
C ASP A 154 -14.47 -3.78 1.25
N THR A 155 -13.56 -3.53 2.19
CA THR A 155 -12.52 -2.52 2.00
C THR A 155 -11.44 -2.99 1.03
N ASN A 156 -10.85 -4.18 1.26
CA ASN A 156 -9.65 -4.62 0.55
C ASN A 156 -9.93 -5.22 -0.83
N VAL A 157 -11.08 -5.89 -1.00
CA VAL A 157 -11.38 -6.64 -2.23
C VAL A 157 -12.48 -5.95 -3.01
N ARG A 158 -13.69 -5.81 -2.43
CA ARG A 158 -14.82 -5.19 -3.13
C ARG A 158 -14.55 -3.74 -3.51
N GLY A 159 -13.89 -2.97 -2.64
CA GLY A 159 -13.51 -1.58 -2.93
C GLY A 159 -12.54 -1.46 -4.10
N VAL A 160 -11.55 -2.36 -4.19
CA VAL A 160 -10.63 -2.39 -5.34
C VAL A 160 -11.35 -2.83 -6.61
N PHE A 161 -12.19 -3.87 -6.53
CA PHE A 161 -13.00 -4.32 -7.66
C PHE A 161 -13.91 -3.21 -8.19
N ALA A 162 -14.64 -2.51 -7.30
CA ALA A 162 -15.49 -1.39 -7.66
C ALA A 162 -14.72 -0.24 -8.30
N ALA A 163 -13.52 0.05 -7.78
CA ALA A 163 -12.64 1.07 -8.37
C ALA A 163 -12.21 0.68 -9.80
N MET A 164 -11.71 -0.53 -10.00
CA MET A 164 -11.31 -1.01 -11.33
C MET A 164 -12.49 -1.07 -12.29
N HIS A 165 -13.65 -1.52 -11.83
CA HIS A 165 -14.89 -1.56 -12.62
C HIS A 165 -15.29 -0.16 -13.13
N ALA A 166 -15.12 0.87 -12.32
CA ALA A 166 -15.40 2.26 -12.72
C ALA A 166 -14.27 2.87 -13.58
N GLN A 167 -13.00 2.53 -13.30
CA GLN A 167 -11.82 3.11 -13.96
C GLN A 167 -11.62 2.59 -15.39
N ILE A 168 -11.78 1.28 -15.61
CA ILE A 168 -11.45 0.60 -16.87
C ILE A 168 -12.21 1.19 -18.08
N PRO A 169 -13.53 1.44 -18.02
CA PRO A 169 -14.26 2.04 -19.16
C PRO A 169 -13.69 3.39 -19.60
N HIS A 170 -13.29 4.23 -18.64
CA HIS A 170 -12.67 5.53 -18.93
C HIS A 170 -11.26 5.39 -19.53
N MET A 171 -10.46 4.42 -19.06
CA MET A 171 -9.16 4.13 -19.63
C MET A 171 -9.28 3.58 -21.06
N LEU A 172 -10.26 2.69 -21.32
CA LEU A 172 -10.53 2.17 -22.66
C LEU A 172 -10.88 3.28 -23.64
N SER A 173 -11.77 4.20 -23.24
CA SER A 173 -12.13 5.35 -24.08
C SER A 173 -10.98 6.35 -24.24
N GLY A 174 -10.04 6.40 -23.31
CA GLY A 174 -8.84 7.23 -23.36
C GLY A 174 -7.65 6.61 -24.12
N GLY A 175 -7.80 5.41 -24.67
CA GLY A 175 -6.74 4.72 -25.41
C GLY A 175 -5.75 3.91 -24.57
N GLY A 176 -6.07 3.65 -23.30
CA GLY A 176 -5.27 2.81 -22.41
C GLY A 176 -4.95 3.45 -21.07
N GLY A 177 -4.09 2.80 -20.28
CA GLY A 177 -3.70 3.29 -18.97
C GLY A 177 -2.90 2.29 -18.15
N SER A 178 -2.63 2.64 -16.89
CA SER A 178 -1.93 1.75 -15.95
C SER A 178 -2.67 1.70 -14.61
N ILE A 179 -2.95 0.49 -14.14
CA ILE A 179 -3.56 0.22 -12.84
C ILE A 179 -2.54 -0.49 -11.95
N VAL A 180 -2.29 0.07 -10.78
CA VAL A 180 -1.47 -0.56 -9.74
C VAL A 180 -2.36 -0.83 -8.53
N VAL A 181 -2.32 -2.06 -8.02
CA VAL A 181 -3.12 -2.50 -6.86
C VAL A 181 -2.19 -2.84 -5.70
N THR A 182 -2.39 -2.23 -4.54
CA THR A 182 -1.63 -2.58 -3.33
C THR A 182 -2.13 -3.90 -2.74
N SER A 183 -1.40 -4.96 -3.01
CA SER A 183 -1.55 -6.25 -2.33
C SER A 183 -0.68 -6.30 -1.06
N SER A 184 0.08 -7.35 -0.85
CA SER A 184 1.01 -7.54 0.26
C SER A 184 1.88 -8.77 0.00
N VAL A 185 3.05 -8.87 0.63
CA VAL A 185 3.78 -10.14 0.72
C VAL A 185 2.92 -11.26 1.32
N GLN A 186 1.90 -10.94 2.10
CA GLN A 186 0.94 -11.93 2.61
C GLN A 186 0.04 -12.55 1.53
N ALA A 187 0.07 -12.04 0.31
CA ALA A 187 -0.49 -12.75 -0.83
C ALA A 187 0.37 -13.95 -1.30
N LEU A 188 1.65 -13.97 -0.95
CA LEU A 188 2.62 -15.00 -1.33
C LEU A 188 2.95 -15.93 -0.16
N ALA A 189 3.27 -15.34 0.98
CA ALA A 189 3.50 -16.03 2.25
C ALA A 189 2.49 -15.55 3.29
N THR A 190 2.33 -16.28 4.40
CA THR A 190 1.38 -15.89 5.46
C THR A 190 1.97 -16.14 6.84
N ARG A 191 1.28 -15.63 7.87
CA ARG A 191 1.64 -15.83 9.27
C ARG A 191 0.40 -16.12 10.11
N LYS A 192 0.62 -16.64 11.31
CA LYS A 192 -0.46 -16.86 12.29
C LYS A 192 -1.25 -15.56 12.53
N GLY A 193 -2.56 -15.67 12.70
CA GLY A 193 -3.44 -14.53 12.96
C GLY A 193 -3.75 -13.65 11.74
N SER A 194 -3.42 -14.08 10.53
CA SER A 194 -3.61 -13.27 9.33
C SER A 194 -4.53 -13.91 8.29
N SER A 195 -5.38 -14.86 8.67
CA SER A 195 -6.21 -15.64 7.73
C SER A 195 -7.07 -14.75 6.83
N ALA A 196 -7.87 -13.86 7.40
CA ALA A 196 -8.75 -12.95 6.66
C ALA A 196 -7.95 -11.97 5.79
N TYR A 197 -6.91 -11.35 6.35
CA TYR A 197 -6.07 -10.42 5.60
C TYR A 197 -5.33 -11.10 4.44
N THR A 198 -4.76 -12.28 4.67
CA THR A 198 -4.11 -13.09 3.63
C THR A 198 -5.10 -13.43 2.51
N ALA A 199 -6.32 -13.88 2.85
CA ALA A 199 -7.35 -14.17 1.87
C ALA A 199 -7.67 -12.94 1.01
N SER A 200 -7.84 -11.77 1.64
CA SER A 200 -8.11 -10.52 0.91
C SER A 200 -6.98 -10.13 -0.05
N LYS A 201 -5.72 -10.28 0.38
CA LYS A 201 -4.57 -9.88 -0.44
C LYS A 201 -4.25 -10.88 -1.56
N ARG A 202 -4.54 -12.17 -1.37
CA ARG A 202 -4.49 -13.18 -2.43
C ARG A 202 -5.56 -12.96 -3.50
N ALA A 203 -6.78 -12.59 -3.10
CA ALA A 203 -7.85 -12.27 -4.04
C ALA A 203 -7.44 -11.14 -5.01
N LEU A 204 -6.71 -10.12 -4.52
CA LEU A 204 -6.24 -9.02 -5.36
C LEU A 204 -5.26 -9.48 -6.44
N VAL A 205 -4.37 -10.42 -6.15
CA VAL A 205 -3.45 -10.97 -7.17
C VAL A 205 -4.24 -11.65 -8.29
N GLY A 206 -5.27 -12.43 -7.94
CA GLY A 206 -6.14 -13.06 -8.94
C GLY A 206 -6.87 -12.03 -9.81
N ILE A 207 -7.44 -10.98 -9.21
CA ILE A 207 -8.10 -9.88 -9.95
C ILE A 207 -7.12 -9.18 -10.89
N VAL A 208 -5.91 -8.87 -10.44
CA VAL A 208 -4.88 -8.22 -11.24
C VAL A 208 -4.46 -9.06 -12.44
N GLN A 209 -4.24 -10.36 -12.23
CA GLN A 209 -3.83 -11.27 -13.29
C GLN A 209 -4.92 -11.44 -14.35
N ALA A 210 -6.19 -11.62 -13.93
CA ALA A 210 -7.32 -11.69 -14.84
C ALA A 210 -7.46 -10.41 -15.66
N ALA A 211 -7.47 -9.25 -15.01
CA ALA A 211 -7.58 -7.96 -15.68
C ALA A 211 -6.41 -7.67 -16.64
N ALA A 212 -5.19 -8.10 -16.32
CA ALA A 212 -4.05 -7.97 -17.21
C ALA A 212 -4.24 -8.77 -18.52
N LEU A 213 -4.84 -9.95 -18.44
CA LEU A 213 -5.17 -10.77 -19.62
C LEU A 213 -6.34 -10.20 -20.43
N GLU A 214 -7.37 -9.69 -19.73
CA GLU A 214 -8.58 -9.15 -20.36
C GLU A 214 -8.32 -7.84 -21.11
N TYR A 215 -7.48 -6.96 -20.56
CA TYR A 215 -7.32 -5.57 -21.03
C TYR A 215 -5.94 -5.25 -21.61
N GLY A 216 -4.97 -6.17 -21.53
CA GLY A 216 -3.61 -5.93 -22.01
C GLY A 216 -3.54 -5.58 -23.50
N THR A 217 -4.28 -6.31 -24.35
CA THR A 217 -4.37 -6.03 -25.80
C THR A 217 -5.14 -4.74 -26.12
N LEU A 218 -5.83 -4.17 -25.12
CA LEU A 218 -6.57 -2.92 -25.21
C LEU A 218 -5.80 -1.74 -24.62
N GLY A 219 -4.50 -1.91 -24.34
CA GLY A 219 -3.62 -0.85 -23.88
C GLY A 219 -3.64 -0.58 -22.39
N ILE A 220 -4.27 -1.42 -21.56
CA ILE A 220 -4.29 -1.25 -20.09
C ILE A 220 -3.34 -2.27 -19.45
N ARG A 221 -2.34 -1.76 -18.72
CA ARG A 221 -1.47 -2.58 -17.87
C ARG A 221 -2.02 -2.63 -16.44
N VAL A 222 -1.99 -3.81 -15.83
CA VAL A 222 -2.49 -4.01 -14.46
C VAL A 222 -1.46 -4.80 -13.66
N ASN A 223 -0.96 -4.24 -12.54
CA ASN A 223 0.07 -4.88 -11.72
C ASN A 223 -0.27 -4.84 -10.23
N ALA A 224 0.15 -5.87 -9.50
CA ALA A 224 0.06 -5.92 -8.04
C ALA A 224 1.39 -5.48 -7.42
N LEU A 225 1.33 -4.51 -6.52
CA LEU A 225 2.43 -4.13 -5.64
C LEU A 225 2.28 -4.88 -4.31
N CYS A 226 3.30 -5.63 -3.91
CA CYS A 226 3.31 -6.46 -2.71
C CYS A 226 4.36 -5.98 -1.70
N PRO A 227 4.04 -4.97 -0.88
CA PRO A 227 4.95 -4.50 0.15
C PRO A 227 5.11 -5.53 1.28
N GLY A 228 6.31 -5.54 1.88
CA GLY A 228 6.58 -6.13 3.18
C GLY A 228 6.02 -5.27 4.32
N THR A 229 6.74 -5.23 5.45
CA THR A 229 6.37 -4.35 6.55
C THR A 229 6.89 -2.95 6.28
N ILE A 230 5.95 -2.00 6.18
CA ILE A 230 6.21 -0.59 5.87
C ILE A 230 5.78 0.26 7.05
N ASP A 231 6.63 1.21 7.48
CA ASP A 231 6.28 2.15 8.55
C ASP A 231 5.14 3.06 8.12
N THR A 232 3.98 2.77 8.65
CA THR A 232 2.73 3.47 8.34
C THR A 232 1.81 3.49 9.55
N PRO A 233 0.88 4.43 9.64
CA PRO A 233 -0.13 4.42 10.71
C PRO A 233 -0.95 3.13 10.78
N LEU A 234 -1.11 2.41 9.66
CA LEU A 234 -1.79 1.11 9.62
C LEU A 234 -1.00 0.05 10.39
N VAL A 235 0.31 -0.05 10.15
CA VAL A 235 1.20 -1.02 10.81
C VAL A 235 1.39 -0.63 12.29
N ARG A 236 1.61 0.64 12.60
CA ARG A 236 1.75 1.12 13.99
C ARG A 236 0.51 0.81 14.82
N ARG A 237 -0.70 0.98 14.25
CA ARG A 237 -1.97 0.62 14.90
C ARG A 237 -2.10 -0.88 15.11
N GLN A 238 -1.77 -1.68 14.10
CA GLN A 238 -1.80 -3.15 14.20
C GLN A 238 -0.86 -3.66 15.30
N LEU A 239 0.27 -3.00 15.51
CA LEU A 239 1.24 -3.34 16.56
C LEU A 239 0.89 -2.68 17.92
N GLY A 240 -0.10 -1.79 17.97
CA GLY A 240 -0.50 -1.07 19.19
C GLY A 240 0.58 -0.12 19.71
N VAL A 241 1.41 0.42 18.83
CA VAL A 241 2.55 1.31 19.17
C VAL A 241 2.32 2.76 18.75
N GLU A 242 1.15 3.10 18.23
CA GLU A 242 0.82 4.43 17.72
C GLU A 242 0.85 5.55 18.77
N HIS A 243 0.78 5.17 20.04
CA HIS A 243 0.80 6.08 21.20
C HIS A 243 2.18 6.20 21.87
N LEU A 244 3.17 5.43 21.39
CA LEU A 244 4.54 5.47 21.93
C LEU A 244 5.33 6.64 21.35
N PRO A 245 6.34 7.14 22.08
CA PRO A 245 7.33 8.07 21.54
C PRO A 245 8.01 7.50 20.28
N GLU A 246 8.37 8.39 19.36
CA GLU A 246 8.95 7.99 18.07
C GLU A 246 10.22 7.12 18.23
N GLU A 247 11.07 7.47 19.19
CA GLU A 247 12.31 6.71 19.48
C GLU A 247 12.01 5.26 19.90
N GLU A 248 10.96 5.05 20.71
CA GLU A 248 10.53 3.70 21.11
C GLU A 248 9.95 2.93 19.94
N VAL A 249 9.15 3.60 19.09
CA VAL A 249 8.62 2.98 17.86
C VAL A 249 9.74 2.52 16.95
N GLN A 250 10.75 3.37 16.73
CA GLN A 250 11.89 3.04 15.87
C GLN A 250 12.75 1.92 16.46
N ALA A 251 12.96 1.90 17.77
CA ALA A 251 13.70 0.81 18.44
C ALA A 251 12.97 -0.53 18.29
N LEU A 252 11.66 -0.57 18.53
CA LEU A 252 10.83 -1.78 18.35
C LEU A 252 10.79 -2.23 16.90
N ALA A 253 10.68 -1.29 15.97
CA ALA A 253 10.72 -1.58 14.54
C ALA A 253 12.05 -2.18 14.10
N ALA A 254 13.18 -1.66 14.60
CA ALA A 254 14.50 -2.17 14.30
C ALA A 254 14.71 -3.58 14.90
N GLU A 255 14.26 -3.83 16.12
CA GLU A 255 14.33 -5.15 16.75
C GLU A 255 13.49 -6.18 15.96
N TRP A 256 12.26 -5.82 15.65
CA TRP A 256 11.38 -6.67 14.85
C TRP A 256 11.97 -6.95 13.46
N ALA A 257 12.56 -5.96 12.82
CA ALA A 257 13.12 -6.09 11.48
C ALA A 257 14.33 -7.03 11.45
N ARG A 258 15.23 -6.96 12.43
CA ARG A 258 16.36 -7.90 12.54
C ARG A 258 15.92 -9.36 12.58
N ALA A 259 14.77 -9.64 13.18
CA ALA A 259 14.23 -10.99 13.29
C ALA A 259 13.42 -11.45 12.07
N ASN A 260 12.90 -10.52 11.26
CA ASN A 260 11.89 -10.83 10.24
C ASN A 260 12.23 -10.34 8.83
N VAL A 261 13.17 -9.42 8.66
CA VAL A 261 13.58 -8.88 7.35
C VAL A 261 15.05 -9.26 7.13
N HIS A 262 15.26 -10.46 6.60
CA HIS A 262 16.57 -11.09 6.60
C HIS A 262 17.61 -10.41 5.69
N GLY A 263 17.18 -9.70 4.64
CA GLY A 263 18.11 -8.99 3.75
C GLY A 263 18.52 -7.62 4.30
N LEU A 264 17.60 -6.66 4.32
CA LEU A 264 17.92 -5.29 4.69
C LEU A 264 17.85 -5.00 6.19
N GLN A 265 17.31 -5.90 7.00
CA GLN A 265 17.19 -5.82 8.45
C GLN A 265 16.54 -4.51 8.97
N ARG A 266 15.69 -3.91 8.16
CA ARG A 266 14.87 -2.75 8.50
C ARG A 266 13.48 -2.87 7.87
N ILE A 267 12.52 -2.16 8.43
CA ILE A 267 11.23 -1.97 7.77
C ILE A 267 11.38 -0.96 6.63
N GLY A 268 10.50 -1.05 5.63
CA GLY A 268 10.47 -0.10 4.52
C GLY A 268 9.77 1.19 4.90
N THR A 269 9.97 2.24 4.10
CA THR A 269 9.25 3.50 4.21
C THR A 269 8.07 3.57 3.24
N ALA A 270 7.11 4.46 3.53
CA ALA A 270 6.01 4.73 2.62
C ALA A 270 6.51 5.33 1.30
N GLU A 271 7.55 6.13 1.34
CA GLU A 271 8.19 6.77 0.20
C GLU A 271 8.86 5.74 -0.72
N GLU A 272 9.60 4.77 -0.18
CA GLU A 272 10.19 3.67 -0.98
C GLU A 272 9.11 2.88 -1.71
N THR A 273 8.00 2.57 -1.03
CA THR A 273 6.88 1.86 -1.62
C THR A 273 6.17 2.71 -2.68
N ALA A 274 6.05 4.02 -2.45
CA ALA A 274 5.50 4.94 -3.43
C ALA A 274 6.33 4.97 -4.71
N GLN A 275 7.66 4.98 -4.62
CA GLN A 275 8.52 4.93 -5.80
C GLN A 275 8.33 3.65 -6.63
N ALA A 276 8.11 2.51 -5.98
CA ALA A 276 7.75 1.27 -6.67
C ALA A 276 6.38 1.37 -7.38
N ALA A 277 5.39 2.03 -6.74
CA ALA A 277 4.10 2.28 -7.39
C ALA A 277 4.25 3.18 -8.63
N LEU A 278 5.07 4.24 -8.56
CA LEU A 278 5.36 5.10 -9.70
C LEU A 278 6.06 4.34 -10.84
N MET A 279 7.02 3.47 -10.52
CA MET A 279 7.70 2.62 -11.50
C MET A 279 6.70 1.72 -12.24
N LEU A 280 5.82 1.02 -11.51
CA LEU A 280 4.80 0.13 -12.10
C LEU A 280 3.77 0.90 -12.94
N ALA A 281 3.48 2.14 -12.58
CA ALA A 281 2.51 3.00 -13.24
C ALA A 281 3.09 3.69 -14.49
N SER A 282 4.41 3.93 -14.54
CA SER A 282 5.05 4.68 -15.60
C SER A 282 5.05 3.94 -16.94
N ASP A 283 5.17 4.70 -18.03
CA ASP A 283 5.33 4.14 -19.39
C ASP A 283 6.76 3.65 -19.67
N ASP A 284 7.68 3.75 -18.69
CA ASP A 284 9.07 3.27 -18.82
C ASP A 284 9.15 1.74 -18.99
N HIS A 285 8.10 1.01 -18.54
CA HIS A 285 8.04 -0.45 -18.56
C HIS A 285 6.77 -0.96 -19.26
N PRO A 286 6.61 -0.74 -20.58
CA PRO A 286 5.37 -1.05 -21.30
C PRO A 286 5.06 -2.56 -21.39
N TYR A 287 6.06 -3.42 -21.18
CA TYR A 287 5.89 -4.89 -21.20
C TYR A 287 5.53 -5.47 -19.81
N LEU A 288 5.43 -4.62 -18.76
CA LEU A 288 5.15 -5.04 -17.41
C LEU A 288 3.64 -5.00 -17.12
N THR A 289 2.97 -6.15 -17.17
CA THR A 289 1.57 -6.34 -16.80
C THR A 289 1.35 -7.72 -16.18
N GLY A 290 0.33 -7.88 -15.34
CA GLY A 290 0.02 -9.13 -14.62
C GLY A 290 1.03 -9.49 -13.53
N SER A 291 2.00 -8.62 -13.24
CA SER A 291 3.09 -8.90 -12.30
C SER A 291 2.62 -8.80 -10.84
N THR A 292 3.24 -9.64 -10.01
CA THR A 292 3.20 -9.55 -8.54
C THR A 292 4.55 -9.03 -8.07
N PHE A 293 4.68 -7.71 -7.97
CA PHE A 293 5.94 -7.03 -7.68
C PHE A 293 6.16 -6.91 -6.17
N VAL A 294 7.21 -7.57 -5.68
CA VAL A 294 7.56 -7.60 -4.25
C VAL A 294 8.55 -6.49 -3.90
N ILE A 295 8.29 -5.78 -2.81
CA ILE A 295 9.19 -4.80 -2.19
C ILE A 295 9.17 -5.00 -0.67
N ASP A 296 10.10 -5.80 -0.15
CA ASP A 296 10.02 -6.32 1.22
C ASP A 296 11.37 -6.45 1.95
N GLY A 297 12.45 -5.95 1.38
CA GLY A 297 13.78 -6.04 1.97
C GLY A 297 14.31 -7.48 2.12
N ALA A 298 13.84 -8.39 1.26
CA ALA A 298 14.10 -9.83 1.30
C ALA A 298 13.48 -10.55 2.52
N MET A 299 12.30 -10.08 2.95
CA MET A 299 11.53 -10.70 4.04
C MET A 299 10.99 -12.09 3.64
N THR A 300 10.60 -12.27 2.37
CA THR A 300 9.91 -13.50 1.90
C THR A 300 10.80 -14.49 1.18
N VAL A 301 12.08 -14.20 0.97
CA VAL A 301 13.00 -15.09 0.24
C VAL A 301 13.91 -15.94 1.14
N ALA A 302 13.82 -15.74 2.45
CA ALA A 302 14.51 -16.59 3.41
C ALA A 302 13.70 -17.86 3.70
N LEU A 303 14.39 -19.01 3.81
CA LEU A 303 13.84 -20.32 4.20
C LEU A 303 13.82 -20.48 5.72
#